data_188e486b67003afd0a2069c66cbf3e7e
#
_entry.id   188e486b67003afd0a2069c66cbf3e7e
#
_cell.length_a   1.000
_cell.length_b   1.000
_cell.length_c   1.000
_cell.angle_alpha   90.00
_cell.angle_beta   90.00
_cell.angle_gamma   90.00
#
_symmetry.space_group_name_H-M   'P 1'
#
loop_
_entity.id
_entity.type
_entity.pdbx_description
1 polymer ?
#
loop_
_entity_poly.entity_id
_entity_poly.type
_entity_poly.pdbx_seq_one_letter_code
_entity_poly.pdbx_strand_id
1 'polypeptide(L)'
;MKIIGLTGSIAAGKSTVAGWIRDLGIAIHDADAAVHELLSSHGAAVEAILVEFEPYLAGCDIGNLETGINRQELGNYIFARPQARQQLESILHPLVRQHRDAFLDKHRSIAAPAVVLDVPLLLETGGDAICDYIIVVHASATT
;
A
#
# COMPACT_ATOMS: atom_id res chain seq x y z
N MET A 1 5.32 -21.38 5.15
CA MET A 1 4.48 -20.21 5.49
C MET A 1 3.43 -20.03 4.40
N LYS A 2 2.17 -19.95 4.78
CA LYS A 2 1.10 -19.67 3.84
C LYS A 2 0.91 -18.16 3.68
N ILE A 3 0.69 -17.72 2.45
CA ILE A 3 0.46 -16.31 2.13
C ILE A 3 -0.99 -16.17 1.74
N ILE A 4 -1.74 -15.35 2.49
CA ILE A 4 -3.17 -15.14 2.30
C ILE A 4 -3.38 -13.71 1.84
N GLY A 5 -4.01 -13.53 0.69
CA GLY A 5 -4.41 -12.22 0.21
C GLY A 5 -5.76 -11.81 0.81
N LEU A 6 -5.87 -10.60 1.29
CA LEU A 6 -7.13 -10.01 1.77
C LEU A 6 -7.48 -8.84 0.87
N THR A 7 -8.62 -8.90 0.23
CA THR A 7 -9.10 -7.86 -0.66
C THR A 7 -10.58 -7.56 -0.41
N GLY A 8 -11.05 -6.47 -0.96
CA GLY A 8 -12.41 -5.99 -0.78
C GLY A 8 -12.43 -4.49 -0.60
N SER A 9 -13.60 -3.88 -0.63
CA SER A 9 -13.74 -2.45 -0.39
C SER A 9 -13.75 -2.13 1.10
N ILE A 10 -13.39 -0.91 1.46
CA ILE A 10 -13.46 -0.41 2.84
C ILE A 10 -14.90 -0.54 3.38
N ALA A 11 -15.89 -0.21 2.54
CA ALA A 11 -17.29 -0.27 2.91
C ALA A 11 -17.81 -1.70 3.12
N ALA A 12 -17.10 -2.72 2.66
CA ALA A 12 -17.49 -4.12 2.83
C ALA A 12 -17.06 -4.73 4.18
N GLY A 13 -16.34 -3.99 5.03
CA GLY A 13 -15.89 -4.48 6.33
C GLY A 13 -14.51 -5.14 6.32
N LYS A 14 -13.69 -4.86 5.32
CA LYS A 14 -12.33 -5.42 5.23
C LYS A 14 -11.49 -5.10 6.46
N SER A 15 -11.59 -3.89 6.99
CA SER A 15 -10.85 -3.48 8.20
C SER A 15 -11.26 -4.29 9.43
N THR A 16 -12.54 -4.65 9.55
CA THR A 16 -13.05 -5.51 10.63
C THR A 16 -12.45 -6.91 10.54
N VAL A 17 -12.43 -7.49 9.35
CA VAL A 17 -11.81 -8.80 9.10
C VAL A 17 -10.32 -8.77 9.41
N ALA A 18 -9.62 -7.73 8.99
CA ALA A 18 -8.20 -7.54 9.29
C ALA A 18 -7.95 -7.48 10.80
N GLY A 19 -8.82 -6.79 11.55
CA GLY A 19 -8.76 -6.74 13.01
C GLY A 19 -8.89 -8.13 13.64
N TRP A 20 -9.84 -8.93 13.18
CA TRP A 20 -10.01 -10.31 13.67
C TRP A 20 -8.77 -11.18 13.39
N ILE A 21 -8.17 -11.02 12.21
CA ILE A 21 -6.95 -11.76 11.83
C ILE A 21 -5.79 -11.39 12.75
N ARG A 22 -5.62 -10.10 13.05
CA ARG A 22 -4.60 -9.63 14.00
C ARG A 22 -4.80 -10.21 15.39
N ASP A 23 -6.06 -10.28 15.84
CA ASP A 23 -6.41 -10.86 17.15
C ASP A 23 -6.04 -12.34 17.24
N LEU A 24 -5.97 -13.04 16.11
CA LEU A 24 -5.49 -14.42 16.04
C LEU A 24 -3.96 -14.53 16.08
N GLY A 25 -3.24 -13.42 16.14
CA GLY A 25 -1.79 -13.39 16.16
C GLY A 25 -1.13 -13.52 14.78
N ILE A 26 -1.88 -13.35 13.72
CA ILE A 26 -1.38 -13.41 12.33
C ILE A 26 -0.94 -12.01 11.89
N ALA A 27 0.29 -11.90 11.39
CA ALA A 27 0.81 -10.63 10.90
C ALA A 27 0.19 -10.24 9.56
N ILE A 28 -0.09 -8.96 9.40
CA ILE A 28 -0.68 -8.39 8.19
C ILE A 28 0.24 -7.32 7.62
N HIS A 29 0.51 -7.41 6.32
CA HIS A 29 1.13 -6.34 5.55
C HIS A 29 0.03 -5.53 4.87
N ASP A 30 -0.15 -4.28 5.30
CA ASP A 30 -1.13 -3.35 4.73
C ASP A 30 -0.42 -2.48 3.69
N ALA A 31 -0.81 -2.63 2.42
CA ALA A 31 -0.20 -1.89 1.32
C ALA A 31 -0.40 -0.37 1.44
N ASP A 32 -1.57 0.07 1.92
CA ASP A 32 -1.84 1.49 2.12
C ASP A 32 -0.97 2.08 3.23
N ALA A 33 -0.77 1.34 4.31
CA ALA A 33 0.14 1.74 5.39
C ALA A 33 1.59 1.79 4.90
N ALA A 34 2.00 0.87 4.04
CA ALA A 34 3.32 0.88 3.42
C ALA A 34 3.54 2.13 2.56
N VAL A 35 2.57 2.51 1.76
CA VAL A 35 2.63 3.75 0.98
C VAL A 35 2.75 4.97 1.90
N HIS A 36 1.96 5.01 2.97
CA HIS A 36 2.02 6.09 3.95
C HIS A 36 3.42 6.22 4.56
N GLU A 37 4.03 5.10 4.92
CA GLU A 37 5.40 5.07 5.45
C GLU A 37 6.43 5.53 4.42
N LEU A 38 6.30 5.10 3.17
CA LEU A 38 7.20 5.50 2.08
C LEU A 38 7.14 6.99 1.78
N LEU A 39 6.02 7.65 2.02
CA LEU A 39 5.80 9.08 1.81
C LEU A 39 6.05 9.93 3.05
N SER A 40 6.31 9.32 4.19
CA SER A 40 6.53 10.03 5.46
C SER A 40 7.97 10.58 5.56
N SER A 41 8.29 11.23 6.68
CA SER A 41 9.61 11.76 6.95
C SER A 41 10.70 10.72 6.67
N HIS A 42 11.67 11.08 5.83
CA HIS A 42 12.77 10.20 5.37
C HIS A 42 12.31 8.92 4.68
N GLY A 43 11.06 8.88 4.20
CA GLY A 43 10.54 7.72 3.47
C GLY A 43 11.29 7.49 2.15
N ALA A 44 11.36 6.22 1.74
CA ALA A 44 12.16 5.83 0.56
C ALA A 44 11.65 6.42 -0.76
N ALA A 45 10.37 6.81 -0.83
CA ALA A 45 9.78 7.39 -2.04
C ALA A 45 9.93 8.92 -2.12
N VAL A 46 10.25 9.59 -1.01
CA VAL A 46 10.18 11.06 -0.91
C VAL A 46 11.09 11.74 -1.95
N GLU A 47 12.35 11.33 -2.01
CA GLU A 47 13.32 11.95 -2.91
C GLU A 47 12.91 11.78 -4.39
N ALA A 48 12.53 10.59 -4.79
CA ALA A 48 12.12 10.31 -6.15
C ALA A 48 10.89 11.12 -6.57
N ILE A 49 9.93 11.30 -5.65
CA ILE A 49 8.72 12.08 -5.89
C ILE A 49 9.06 13.57 -6.02
N LEU A 50 9.93 14.07 -5.16
CA LEU A 50 10.36 15.47 -5.23
C LEU A 50 11.07 15.77 -6.55
N VAL A 51 11.94 14.88 -7.00
CA VAL A 51 12.63 15.03 -8.28
C VAL A 51 11.64 15.02 -9.45
N GLU A 52 10.67 14.13 -9.44
CA GLU A 52 9.71 13.96 -10.56
C GLU A 52 8.69 15.09 -10.62
N PHE A 53 8.14 15.52 -9.48
CA PHE A 53 6.96 16.39 -9.46
C PHE A 53 7.24 17.85 -9.07
N GLU A 54 8.31 18.14 -8.34
CA GLU A 54 8.60 19.51 -7.90
C GLU A 54 8.62 20.52 -9.05
N PRO A 55 9.22 20.21 -10.21
CA PRO A 55 9.23 21.16 -11.33
C PRO A 55 7.83 21.52 -11.86
N TYR A 56 6.84 20.66 -11.64
CA TYR A 56 5.47 20.84 -12.12
C TYR A 56 4.54 21.46 -11.09
N LEU A 57 5.00 21.56 -9.83
CA LEU A 57 4.22 22.06 -8.72
C LEU A 57 4.74 23.42 -8.23
N ALA A 58 5.19 24.26 -9.15
CA ALA A 58 5.68 25.59 -8.83
C ALA A 58 4.62 26.37 -8.03
N GLY A 59 5.01 26.87 -6.85
CA GLY A 59 4.10 27.57 -5.96
C GLY A 59 3.33 26.69 -4.99
N CYS A 60 3.44 25.38 -5.10
CA CYS A 60 2.85 24.41 -4.17
C CYS A 60 3.95 23.77 -3.33
N ASP A 61 3.68 23.59 -2.04
CA ASP A 61 4.60 22.91 -1.13
C ASP A 61 4.21 21.43 -1.05
N ILE A 62 4.90 20.58 -1.80
CA ILE A 62 4.67 19.13 -1.76
C ILE A 62 5.48 18.43 -0.67
N GLY A 63 6.23 19.19 0.13
CA GLY A 63 7.00 18.65 1.23
C GLY A 63 8.50 18.59 0.96
N ASN A 64 9.22 17.92 1.83
CA ASN A 64 10.66 17.73 1.75
C ASN A 64 11.05 16.42 2.46
N LEU A 65 12.34 16.07 2.42
CA LEU A 65 12.81 14.83 3.03
C LEU A 65 12.57 14.77 4.54
N GLU A 66 12.64 15.89 5.24
CA GLU A 66 12.46 15.94 6.69
C GLU A 66 11.00 15.82 7.12
N THR A 67 10.08 16.43 6.37
CA THR A 67 8.64 16.43 6.70
C THR A 67 7.86 15.33 5.98
N GLY A 68 8.45 14.73 4.95
CA GLY A 68 7.74 13.83 4.07
C GLY A 68 6.93 14.57 3.00
N ILE A 69 6.20 13.81 2.20
CA ILE A 69 5.37 14.36 1.13
C ILE A 69 4.05 14.90 1.71
N ASN A 70 3.65 16.09 1.26
CA ASN A 70 2.33 16.60 1.51
C ASN A 70 1.34 15.84 0.61
N ARG A 71 0.70 14.81 1.16
CA ARG A 71 -0.14 13.89 0.40
C ARG A 71 -1.37 14.57 -0.19
N GLN A 72 -1.90 15.57 0.48
CA GLN A 72 -3.05 16.32 -0.01
C GLN A 72 -2.70 17.14 -1.26
N GLU A 73 -1.58 17.85 -1.22
CA GLU A 73 -1.12 18.65 -2.36
C GLU A 73 -0.78 17.77 -3.56
N LEU A 74 -0.07 16.68 -3.33
CA LEU A 74 0.25 15.72 -4.39
C LEU A 74 -1.02 15.07 -4.94
N GLY A 75 -1.94 14.65 -4.06
CA GLY A 75 -3.21 14.06 -4.45
C GLY A 75 -4.06 15.00 -5.29
N ASN A 76 -4.13 16.27 -4.93
CA ASN A 76 -4.85 17.28 -5.71
C ASN A 76 -4.26 17.44 -7.11
N TYR A 77 -2.93 17.41 -7.21
CA TYR A 77 -2.25 17.51 -8.51
C TYR A 77 -2.55 16.32 -9.41
N ILE A 78 -2.45 15.10 -8.89
CA ILE A 78 -2.63 13.88 -9.70
C ILE A 78 -4.10 13.54 -9.98
N PHE A 79 -5.05 14.10 -9.22
CA PHE A 79 -6.47 13.75 -9.32
C PHE A 79 -7.01 13.92 -10.74
N ALA A 80 -6.65 15.00 -11.42
CA ALA A 80 -7.12 15.30 -12.76
C ALA A 80 -6.07 15.00 -13.85
N ARG A 81 -4.98 14.32 -13.51
CA ARG A 81 -3.84 14.08 -14.42
C ARG A 81 -3.47 12.60 -14.45
N PRO A 82 -4.08 11.80 -15.35
CA PRO A 82 -3.82 10.35 -15.41
C PRO A 82 -2.35 10.00 -15.65
N GLN A 83 -1.63 10.82 -16.44
CA GLN A 83 -0.20 10.58 -16.69
C GLN A 83 0.64 10.79 -15.43
N ALA A 84 0.31 11.81 -14.63
CA ALA A 84 0.99 12.05 -13.35
C ALA A 84 0.74 10.91 -12.37
N ARG A 85 -0.49 10.36 -12.36
CA ARG A 85 -0.81 9.18 -11.57
C ARG A 85 0.04 8.00 -11.97
N GLN A 86 0.20 7.74 -13.27
CA GLN A 86 1.03 6.64 -13.77
C GLN A 86 2.50 6.82 -13.38
N GLN A 87 3.01 8.04 -13.42
CA GLN A 87 4.38 8.36 -12.98
C GLN A 87 4.55 8.07 -11.50
N LEU A 88 3.60 8.48 -10.66
CA LEU A 88 3.61 8.21 -9.23
C LEU A 88 3.57 6.72 -8.95
N GLU A 89 2.68 6.00 -9.61
CA GLU A 89 2.56 4.55 -9.47
C GLU A 89 3.84 3.83 -9.86
N SER A 90 4.51 4.27 -10.93
CA SER A 90 5.78 3.68 -11.37
C SER A 90 6.91 3.89 -10.35
N ILE A 91 6.85 4.95 -9.54
CA ILE A 91 7.77 5.16 -8.42
C ILE A 91 7.41 4.28 -7.24
N LEU A 92 6.12 4.22 -6.87
CA LEU A 92 5.66 3.56 -5.65
C LEU A 92 5.60 2.04 -5.77
N HIS A 93 5.18 1.48 -6.91
CA HIS A 93 4.98 0.03 -7.06
C HIS A 93 6.25 -0.79 -6.73
N PRO A 94 7.44 -0.46 -7.25
CA PRO A 94 8.64 -1.19 -6.88
C PRO A 94 8.97 -1.10 -5.39
N LEU A 95 8.75 0.07 -4.79
CA LEU A 95 9.06 0.30 -3.38
C LEU A 95 8.08 -0.42 -2.45
N VAL A 96 6.80 -0.43 -2.80
CA VAL A 96 5.79 -1.20 -2.06
C VAL A 96 6.10 -2.69 -2.17
N ARG A 97 6.51 -3.16 -3.33
CA ARG A 97 6.90 -4.55 -3.55
C ARG A 97 8.11 -4.94 -2.70
N GLN A 98 9.12 -4.08 -2.63
CA GLN A 98 10.28 -4.30 -1.76
C GLN A 98 9.87 -4.32 -0.29
N HIS A 99 8.99 -3.44 0.13
CA HIS A 99 8.46 -3.38 1.49
C HIS A 99 7.72 -4.68 1.84
N ARG A 100 6.90 -5.17 0.93
CA ARG A 100 6.20 -6.45 1.06
C ARG A 100 7.17 -7.62 1.16
N ASP A 101 8.17 -7.66 0.29
CA ASP A 101 9.12 -8.76 0.25
C ASP A 101 9.97 -8.82 1.52
N ALA A 102 10.34 -7.67 2.08
CA ALA A 102 11.02 -7.60 3.37
C ALA A 102 10.14 -8.13 4.51
N PHE A 103 8.84 -7.81 4.49
CA PHE A 103 7.87 -8.36 5.44
C PHE A 103 7.78 -9.90 5.33
N LEU A 104 7.70 -10.43 4.12
CA LEU A 104 7.64 -11.87 3.89
C LEU A 104 8.91 -12.57 4.38
N ASP A 105 10.07 -12.02 4.08
CA ASP A 105 11.35 -12.58 4.50
C ASP A 105 11.50 -12.59 6.02
N LYS A 106 11.08 -11.50 6.68
CA LYS A 106 11.08 -11.43 8.14
C LYS A 106 10.25 -12.54 8.75
N HIS A 107 9.05 -12.77 8.25
CA HIS A 107 8.15 -13.78 8.82
C HIS A 107 8.54 -15.20 8.45
N ARG A 108 9.18 -15.42 7.29
CA ARG A 108 9.80 -16.70 6.98
C ARG A 108 10.93 -17.03 7.94
N SER A 109 11.74 -16.04 8.29
CA SER A 109 12.90 -16.25 9.19
C SER A 109 12.50 -16.67 10.59
N ILE A 110 11.30 -16.30 11.06
CA ILE A 110 10.77 -16.72 12.37
C ILE A 110 9.81 -17.89 12.26
N ALA A 111 9.74 -18.55 11.10
CA ALA A 111 8.88 -19.70 10.84
C ALA A 111 7.40 -19.43 11.11
N ALA A 112 6.90 -18.26 10.78
CA ALA A 112 5.50 -17.94 10.90
C ALA A 112 4.65 -18.90 10.04
N PRO A 113 3.55 -19.46 10.57
CA PRO A 113 2.74 -20.42 9.80
C PRO A 113 1.96 -19.77 8.67
N ALA A 114 1.58 -18.51 8.84
CA ALA A 114 0.80 -17.75 7.85
C ALA A 114 1.00 -16.26 8.03
N VAL A 115 0.85 -15.53 6.95
CA VAL A 115 0.77 -14.06 6.94
C VAL A 115 -0.33 -13.62 5.99
N VAL A 116 -0.78 -12.37 6.12
CA VAL A 116 -1.81 -11.79 5.28
C VAL A 116 -1.26 -10.57 4.56
N LEU A 117 -1.59 -10.46 3.28
CA LEU A 117 -1.34 -9.27 2.47
C LEU A 117 -2.67 -8.56 2.24
N ASP A 118 -2.84 -7.39 2.87
CA ASP A 118 -4.03 -6.57 2.73
C ASP A 118 -3.82 -5.56 1.59
N VAL A 119 -4.44 -5.83 0.44
CA VAL A 119 -4.30 -5.03 -0.78
C VAL A 119 -5.68 -4.73 -1.35
N PRO A 120 -6.09 -3.46 -1.46
CA PRO A 120 -7.42 -3.11 -1.98
C PRO A 120 -7.70 -3.64 -3.38
N LEU A 121 -6.71 -3.62 -4.27
CA LEU A 121 -6.82 -4.05 -5.66
C LEU A 121 -5.88 -5.22 -5.96
N LEU A 122 -5.93 -6.26 -5.10
CA LEU A 122 -5.01 -7.40 -5.17
C LEU A 122 -4.99 -8.07 -6.53
N LEU A 123 -6.17 -8.34 -7.09
CA LEU A 123 -6.31 -9.03 -8.38
C LEU A 123 -5.84 -8.16 -9.55
N GLU A 124 -6.09 -6.84 -9.47
CA GLU A 124 -5.71 -5.91 -10.53
C GLU A 124 -4.20 -5.63 -10.57
N THR A 125 -3.53 -5.72 -9.43
CA THR A 125 -2.08 -5.49 -9.33
C THR A 125 -1.25 -6.74 -9.54
N GLY A 126 -1.88 -7.91 -9.75
CA GLY A 126 -1.19 -9.18 -9.92
C GLY A 126 -0.60 -9.75 -8.63
N GLY A 127 -0.90 -9.15 -7.47
CA GLY A 127 -0.42 -9.62 -6.18
C GLY A 127 -0.97 -10.98 -5.77
N ASP A 128 -2.08 -11.41 -6.37
CA ASP A 128 -2.70 -12.71 -6.17
C ASP A 128 -1.77 -13.87 -6.57
N ALA A 129 -0.84 -13.64 -7.51
CA ALA A 129 0.06 -14.68 -8.01
C ALA A 129 0.96 -15.28 -6.92
N ILE A 130 1.26 -14.53 -5.85
CA ILE A 130 2.09 -15.00 -4.74
C ILE A 130 1.28 -15.54 -3.58
N CYS A 131 -0.05 -15.45 -3.62
CA CYS A 131 -0.94 -15.89 -2.55
C CYS A 131 -1.30 -17.36 -2.70
N ASP A 132 -1.27 -18.10 -1.59
CA ASP A 132 -1.79 -19.47 -1.53
C ASP A 132 -3.32 -19.47 -1.45
N TYR A 133 -3.90 -18.47 -0.79
CA TYR A 133 -5.34 -18.29 -0.62
C TYR A 133 -5.70 -16.82 -0.75
N ILE A 134 -6.93 -16.54 -1.17
CA ILE A 134 -7.45 -15.17 -1.24
C ILE A 134 -8.78 -15.10 -0.49
N ILE A 135 -8.87 -14.13 0.43
CA ILE A 135 -10.12 -13.80 1.13
C ILE A 135 -10.68 -12.53 0.49
N VAL A 136 -11.88 -12.63 -0.05
CA VAL A 136 -12.60 -11.46 -0.59
C VAL A 136 -13.69 -11.08 0.41
N VAL A 137 -13.62 -9.88 0.94
CA VAL A 137 -14.64 -9.36 1.85
C VAL A 137 -15.70 -8.66 1.02
N HIS A 138 -16.94 -9.11 1.16
CA HIS A 138 -18.06 -8.63 0.36
C HIS A 138 -19.25 -8.34 1.25
N ALA A 139 -19.87 -7.18 1.07
CA ALA A 139 -21.10 -6.81 1.74
C ALA A 139 -22.30 -7.03 0.81
N SER A 140 -23.38 -7.59 1.37
CA SER A 140 -24.62 -7.76 0.60
C SER A 140 -25.24 -6.40 0.29
N ALA A 141 -25.72 -6.24 -0.93
CA ALA A 141 -26.41 -5.03 -1.36
C ALA A 141 -27.79 -4.85 -0.69
N THR A 142 -28.29 -5.89 -0.03
CA THR A 142 -29.62 -5.89 0.62
C THR A 142 -29.57 -5.59 2.11
N THR A 143 -28.42 -5.35 2.67
CA THR A 143 -28.25 -5.02 4.10
C THR A 143 -28.33 -3.52 4.42
#